data_0330e814600c76346d532fe8a9710aee
#
_entry.id   0330e814600c76346d532fe8a9710aee
#
_cell.length_a   1.000
_cell.length_b   1.000
_cell.length_c   1.000
_cell.angle_alpha   90.00
_cell.angle_beta   90.00
_cell.angle_gamma   90.00
#
_symmetry.space_group_name_H-M   'P 1'
#
loop_
_entity.id
_entity.type
_entity.pdbx_description
1 polymer ?
#
loop_
_entity_poly.entity_id
_entity_poly.type
_entity_poly.pdbx_seq_one_letter_code
_entity_poly.pdbx_strand_id
1 'polypeptide(L)'
;MKTFLLPLLMLFAVTVQAQQLAFPGAEGYGAYATGGRGCQVVHVTNLNAAGTGSLADAVSQSNRFVVFDVGGVIDITGKSITIASNITIAGQTAPGEGITIYGGRVIASKAKNVIVRYIRMRGGKSVNSSKCTLTLDNCENFIMDHCSVSWGPWDNVHIKDANNITWQYCINSEGIEPQRFGSITDGTRNWTIHHCLWADNKSRNPKMKCYLQYYNNVVYNYSMGIVGGHSAADNYQDVINNYFIAGPEGSYKYFDDWTETDHLYSTGNYYDGNCDGVLNGTLITDYNSATPVYQPNFNTTHPMNVESAANAYQTIVDHVGASRVRDSHDKRIIEQLTSLGTKGSFIASEDDLGGIGTVANGPHPTDSDNDGMADEWEVENGLNPNVDDSKLYTLGGVYTNIEHYVNSLAQKSSYLMYPVNPVAELLNSTTAKISWTNLDAENTEYIIVEQSEDNRKFSEIQRVAGNAVTATVEDLTADVVYYFRMKAVS
;
A
#
# COMPACT_ATOMS: atom_id res chain seq x y z
N MET A 1 -21.84 35.31 60.45
CA MET A 1 -21.31 34.15 59.79
C MET A 1 -21.57 34.30 58.26
N LYS A 2 -20.56 34.57 57.48
CA LYS A 2 -20.70 34.64 56.02
C LYS A 2 -20.18 33.29 55.45
N THR A 3 -21.09 32.52 54.89
CA THR A 3 -20.79 31.22 54.23
C THR A 3 -20.25 31.50 52.85
N PHE A 4 -19.00 31.17 52.60
CA PHE A 4 -18.42 31.18 51.26
C PHE A 4 -18.73 29.84 50.58
N LEU A 5 -19.54 29.87 49.51
CA LEU A 5 -19.68 28.75 48.58
C LEU A 5 -18.48 28.79 47.61
N LEU A 6 -17.62 27.77 47.64
CA LEU A 6 -16.59 27.55 46.64
C LEU A 6 -17.26 26.88 45.44
N PRO A 7 -17.14 27.39 44.21
CA PRO A 7 -17.62 26.66 43.03
C PRO A 7 -16.67 25.49 42.71
N LEU A 8 -17.22 24.29 42.70
CA LEU A 8 -16.53 23.08 42.27
C LEU A 8 -16.35 23.13 40.73
N LEU A 9 -15.15 23.46 40.27
CA LEU A 9 -14.81 23.43 38.85
C LEU A 9 -14.61 21.95 38.44
N MET A 10 -15.63 21.37 37.79
CA MET A 10 -15.45 20.06 37.14
C MET A 10 -14.56 20.23 35.90
N LEU A 11 -13.32 19.79 35.99
CA LEU A 11 -12.44 19.63 34.85
C LEU A 11 -12.92 18.42 34.05
N PHE A 12 -13.62 18.66 32.94
CA PHE A 12 -13.82 17.61 31.93
C PHE A 12 -12.48 17.36 31.21
N ALA A 13 -11.81 16.31 31.58
CA ALA A 13 -10.70 15.79 30.75
C ALA A 13 -11.31 15.25 29.46
N VAL A 14 -11.23 16.00 28.38
CA VAL A 14 -11.48 15.49 27.06
C VAL A 14 -10.27 14.59 26.71
N THR A 15 -10.42 13.30 26.90
CA THR A 15 -9.45 12.33 26.35
C THR A 15 -9.60 12.32 24.84
N VAL A 16 -8.71 12.98 24.13
CA VAL A 16 -8.56 12.79 22.69
C VAL A 16 -7.97 11.39 22.54
N GLN A 17 -8.82 10.41 22.29
CA GLN A 17 -8.37 9.08 21.95
C GLN A 17 -7.83 9.15 20.52
N ALA A 18 -6.54 8.88 20.31
CA ALA A 18 -5.97 8.78 18.99
C ALA A 18 -6.74 7.73 18.18
N GLN A 19 -7.11 8.05 16.94
CA GLN A 19 -7.87 7.14 16.10
C GLN A 19 -7.00 5.92 15.79
N GLN A 20 -7.53 4.72 16.02
CA GLN A 20 -6.79 3.47 15.86
C GLN A 20 -6.56 3.13 14.39
N LEU A 21 -5.33 2.78 14.04
CA LEU A 21 -4.98 2.32 12.71
C LEU A 21 -5.65 0.98 12.35
N ALA A 22 -5.86 0.75 11.06
CA ALA A 22 -6.38 -0.50 10.51
C ALA A 22 -5.51 -1.71 10.91
N PHE A 23 -4.20 -1.52 10.87
CA PHE A 23 -3.17 -2.46 11.32
C PHE A 23 -1.86 -1.67 11.54
N PRO A 24 -0.84 -2.22 12.22
CA PRO A 24 0.48 -1.60 12.31
C PRO A 24 1.05 -1.34 10.90
N GLY A 25 1.50 -0.11 10.64
CA GLY A 25 1.99 0.29 9.32
C GLY A 25 0.92 0.69 8.30
N ALA A 26 -0.35 0.81 8.70
CA ALA A 26 -1.37 1.42 7.84
C ALA A 26 -1.13 2.93 7.73
N GLU A 27 -1.05 3.45 6.50
CA GLU A 27 -0.74 4.85 6.20
C GLU A 27 -1.82 5.52 5.35
N GLY A 28 -1.76 6.84 5.25
CA GLY A 28 -2.64 7.64 4.40
C GLY A 28 -4.08 7.75 4.89
N TYR A 29 -4.94 8.20 4.00
CA TYR A 29 -6.33 8.51 4.35
C TYR A 29 -7.18 7.29 4.72
N GLY A 30 -6.89 6.11 4.15
CA GLY A 30 -7.56 4.85 4.49
C GLY A 30 -7.03 4.17 5.75
N ALA A 31 -5.98 4.70 6.38
CA ALA A 31 -5.28 4.09 7.51
C ALA A 31 -6.18 3.77 8.72
N TYR A 32 -7.32 4.42 8.82
CA TYR A 32 -8.25 4.25 9.94
C TYR A 32 -9.48 3.38 9.61
N ALA A 33 -9.44 2.65 8.50
CA ALA A 33 -10.49 1.66 8.20
C ALA A 33 -10.56 0.62 9.33
N THR A 34 -11.76 0.38 9.85
CA THR A 34 -11.94 -0.54 10.97
C THR A 34 -12.04 -2.00 10.54
N GLY A 35 -12.35 -2.23 9.26
CA GLY A 35 -12.54 -3.60 8.75
C GLY A 35 -13.59 -4.37 9.55
N GLY A 36 -13.32 -5.65 9.74
CA GLY A 36 -14.11 -6.58 10.55
C GLY A 36 -13.64 -6.70 12.01
N ARG A 37 -12.97 -5.69 12.57
CA ARG A 37 -12.46 -5.70 13.96
C ARG A 37 -13.56 -6.06 14.95
N GLY A 38 -13.34 -7.09 15.79
CA GLY A 38 -14.30 -7.57 16.78
C GLY A 38 -15.55 -8.23 16.20
N CYS A 39 -15.61 -8.43 14.88
CA CYS A 39 -16.72 -9.10 14.21
C CYS A 39 -16.53 -10.62 14.15
N GLN A 40 -17.48 -11.31 13.52
CA GLN A 40 -17.41 -12.75 13.33
C GLN A 40 -16.23 -13.13 12.42
N VAL A 41 -15.41 -14.07 12.84
CA VAL A 41 -14.43 -14.74 11.99
C VAL A 41 -15.14 -15.70 11.05
N VAL A 42 -14.80 -15.68 9.77
CA VAL A 42 -15.40 -16.50 8.72
C VAL A 42 -14.30 -17.11 7.87
N HIS A 43 -14.33 -18.45 7.76
CA HIS A 43 -13.33 -19.23 7.04
C HIS A 43 -13.71 -19.42 5.57
N VAL A 44 -12.77 -19.15 4.68
CA VAL A 44 -12.85 -19.58 3.27
C VAL A 44 -12.24 -20.96 3.18
N THR A 45 -13.10 -21.96 3.05
CA THR A 45 -12.74 -23.39 3.13
C THR A 45 -12.62 -24.06 1.75
N ASN A 46 -12.99 -23.37 0.68
CA ASN A 46 -12.89 -23.88 -0.68
C ASN A 46 -12.68 -22.76 -1.72
N LEU A 47 -12.23 -23.14 -2.91
CA LEU A 47 -11.93 -22.25 -4.03
C LEU A 47 -13.11 -22.07 -5.01
N ASN A 48 -14.33 -22.45 -4.61
CA ASN A 48 -15.50 -22.34 -5.47
C ASN A 48 -15.84 -20.87 -5.75
N ALA A 49 -16.37 -20.62 -6.95
CA ALA A 49 -16.82 -19.29 -7.36
C ALA A 49 -17.98 -18.73 -6.52
N ALA A 50 -18.74 -19.58 -5.84
CA ALA A 50 -19.88 -19.22 -4.99
C ALA A 50 -20.32 -20.40 -4.14
N GLY A 51 -21.22 -20.15 -3.17
CA GLY A 51 -21.77 -21.15 -2.26
C GLY A 51 -21.06 -21.15 -0.91
N THR A 52 -21.54 -21.95 0.01
CA THR A 52 -21.03 -22.01 1.39
C THR A 52 -19.53 -22.30 1.44
N GLY A 53 -18.81 -21.54 2.25
CA GLY A 53 -17.36 -21.64 2.43
C GLY A 53 -16.53 -21.02 1.30
N SER A 54 -17.14 -20.41 0.27
CA SER A 54 -16.41 -19.65 -0.76
C SER A 54 -16.11 -18.23 -0.29
N LEU A 55 -15.13 -17.59 -0.92
CA LEU A 55 -14.85 -16.16 -0.68
C LEU A 55 -16.08 -15.29 -0.98
N ALA A 56 -16.82 -15.59 -2.05
CA ALA A 56 -18.03 -14.85 -2.41
C ALA A 56 -19.10 -14.88 -1.29
N ASP A 57 -19.27 -16.02 -0.61
CA ASP A 57 -20.15 -16.12 0.56
C ASP A 57 -19.57 -15.37 1.75
N ALA A 58 -18.28 -15.54 2.04
CA ALA A 58 -17.61 -14.92 3.18
C ALA A 58 -17.72 -13.40 3.17
N VAL A 59 -17.60 -12.73 2.01
CA VAL A 59 -17.64 -11.25 1.88
C VAL A 59 -19.02 -10.68 1.55
N SER A 60 -20.03 -11.51 1.39
CA SER A 60 -21.39 -11.10 0.96
C SER A 60 -22.19 -10.37 2.04
N GLN A 61 -21.83 -10.52 3.31
CA GLN A 61 -22.50 -9.91 4.45
C GLN A 61 -21.52 -9.06 5.25
N SER A 62 -22.01 -7.96 5.79
CA SER A 62 -21.22 -7.04 6.61
C SER A 62 -20.79 -7.64 7.94
N ASN A 63 -19.79 -7.02 8.56
CA ASN A 63 -19.28 -7.33 9.90
C ASN A 63 -18.63 -8.71 9.98
N ARG A 64 -17.65 -8.96 9.10
CA ARG A 64 -16.89 -10.21 9.07
C ARG A 64 -15.37 -9.97 9.02
N PHE A 65 -14.67 -10.83 9.71
CA PHE A 65 -13.21 -10.97 9.59
C PHE A 65 -12.94 -12.28 8.81
N VAL A 66 -12.43 -12.18 7.59
CA VAL A 66 -12.31 -13.30 6.65
C VAL A 66 -10.89 -13.83 6.64
N VAL A 67 -10.74 -15.13 6.97
CA VAL A 67 -9.50 -15.91 6.93
C VAL A 67 -9.60 -17.04 5.92
N PHE A 68 -8.48 -17.65 5.55
CA PHE A 68 -8.42 -18.67 4.50
C PHE A 68 -7.77 -19.95 5.00
N ASP A 69 -8.48 -21.06 4.88
CA ASP A 69 -7.98 -22.41 5.14
C ASP A 69 -7.39 -23.07 3.89
N VAL A 70 -7.55 -22.43 2.74
CA VAL A 70 -7.11 -22.92 1.43
C VAL A 70 -6.33 -21.85 0.69
N GLY A 71 -5.32 -22.27 -0.10
CA GLY A 71 -4.63 -21.44 -1.07
C GLY A 71 -4.91 -21.88 -2.50
N GLY A 72 -4.79 -20.98 -3.47
CA GLY A 72 -4.98 -21.33 -4.88
C GLY A 72 -5.73 -20.28 -5.68
N VAL A 73 -6.26 -20.70 -6.83
CA VAL A 73 -7.05 -19.86 -7.73
C VAL A 73 -8.53 -20.03 -7.50
N ILE A 74 -9.21 -18.92 -7.18
CA ILE A 74 -10.68 -18.84 -7.16
C ILE A 74 -11.13 -18.37 -8.55
N ASP A 75 -11.52 -19.31 -9.41
CA ASP A 75 -12.00 -18.99 -10.75
C ASP A 75 -13.48 -18.55 -10.71
N ILE A 76 -13.68 -17.26 -10.96
CA ILE A 76 -15.00 -16.62 -11.02
C ILE A 76 -15.37 -16.19 -12.44
N THR A 77 -14.87 -16.89 -13.46
CA THR A 77 -15.11 -16.57 -14.87
C THR A 77 -16.58 -16.26 -15.15
N GLY A 78 -16.82 -15.08 -15.71
CA GLY A 78 -18.16 -14.58 -16.04
C GLY A 78 -19.01 -14.15 -14.83
N LYS A 79 -18.46 -14.12 -13.61
CA LYS A 79 -19.14 -13.71 -12.38
C LYS A 79 -18.48 -12.49 -11.74
N SER A 80 -19.00 -12.07 -10.60
CA SER A 80 -18.42 -11.01 -9.76
C SER A 80 -18.54 -11.37 -8.29
N ILE A 81 -17.54 -10.97 -7.51
CA ILE A 81 -17.59 -10.98 -6.06
C ILE A 81 -17.90 -9.56 -5.60
N THR A 82 -18.92 -9.39 -4.75
CA THR A 82 -19.28 -8.11 -4.14
C THR A 82 -18.95 -8.11 -2.66
N ILE A 83 -18.11 -7.15 -2.24
CA ILE A 83 -17.67 -7.00 -0.86
C ILE A 83 -18.65 -6.07 -0.12
N ALA A 84 -19.17 -6.55 1.02
CA ALA A 84 -20.00 -5.77 1.91
C ALA A 84 -19.19 -4.81 2.79
N SER A 85 -19.84 -4.07 3.71
CA SER A 85 -19.18 -3.12 4.62
C SER A 85 -18.63 -3.81 5.88
N ASN A 86 -17.67 -3.18 6.55
CA ASN A 86 -17.04 -3.66 7.78
C ASN A 86 -16.43 -5.07 7.58
N ILE A 87 -15.58 -5.20 6.57
CA ILE A 87 -14.92 -6.45 6.18
C ILE A 87 -13.41 -6.30 6.29
N THR A 88 -12.77 -7.26 6.93
CA THR A 88 -11.34 -7.53 6.77
C THR A 88 -11.16 -8.81 5.95
N ILE A 89 -10.38 -8.75 4.88
CA ILE A 89 -9.96 -9.90 4.08
C ILE A 89 -8.46 -10.11 4.35
N ALA A 90 -8.17 -11.12 5.18
CA ALA A 90 -6.81 -11.41 5.62
C ALA A 90 -6.15 -12.47 4.72
N GLY A 91 -5.80 -12.11 3.48
CA GLY A 91 -5.19 -13.03 2.51
C GLY A 91 -3.86 -13.64 2.96
N GLN A 92 -3.17 -13.01 3.92
CA GLN A 92 -1.95 -13.56 4.53
C GLN A 92 -2.16 -14.83 5.35
N THR A 93 -3.39 -15.19 5.71
CA THR A 93 -3.70 -16.47 6.37
C THR A 93 -3.73 -17.64 5.39
N ALA A 94 -3.90 -17.37 4.09
CA ALA A 94 -3.97 -18.42 3.09
C ALA A 94 -2.68 -19.24 3.01
N PRO A 95 -2.77 -20.58 3.04
CA PRO A 95 -1.61 -21.44 2.93
C PRO A 95 -1.01 -21.45 1.53
N GLY A 96 0.19 -22.02 1.40
CA GLY A 96 0.91 -22.16 0.12
C GLY A 96 1.28 -20.83 -0.49
N GLU A 97 0.93 -20.63 -1.77
CA GLU A 97 1.20 -19.40 -2.51
C GLU A 97 0.10 -18.33 -2.35
N GLY A 98 -0.85 -18.51 -1.39
CA GLY A 98 -1.91 -17.54 -1.13
C GLY A 98 -3.09 -17.62 -2.11
N ILE A 99 -3.86 -16.52 -2.24
CA ILE A 99 -5.11 -16.48 -3.03
C ILE A 99 -4.98 -15.61 -4.26
N THR A 100 -5.44 -16.14 -5.39
CA THR A 100 -5.67 -15.38 -6.62
C THR A 100 -7.14 -15.53 -7.05
N ILE A 101 -7.83 -14.40 -7.20
CA ILE A 101 -9.18 -14.33 -7.80
C ILE A 101 -8.99 -14.11 -9.30
N TYR A 102 -9.56 -14.96 -10.15
CA TYR A 102 -9.38 -14.94 -11.59
C TYR A 102 -10.67 -14.95 -12.37
N GLY A 103 -10.65 -14.35 -13.57
CA GLY A 103 -11.66 -14.51 -14.61
C GLY A 103 -12.92 -13.66 -14.42
N GLY A 104 -12.95 -12.78 -13.43
CA GLY A 104 -14.14 -11.97 -13.13
C GLY A 104 -13.80 -10.67 -12.42
N ARG A 105 -14.80 -10.06 -11.81
CA ARG A 105 -14.71 -8.75 -11.19
C ARG A 105 -14.85 -8.79 -9.68
N VAL A 106 -14.08 -7.96 -9.00
CA VAL A 106 -14.26 -7.66 -7.57
C VAL A 106 -14.87 -6.28 -7.42
N ILE A 107 -15.93 -6.15 -6.63
CA ILE A 107 -16.73 -4.93 -6.51
C ILE A 107 -16.88 -4.60 -5.03
N ALA A 108 -16.41 -3.42 -4.61
CA ALA A 108 -16.63 -2.89 -3.27
C ALA A 108 -17.45 -1.57 -3.33
N SER A 109 -18.32 -1.42 -4.32
CA SER A 109 -19.13 -0.21 -4.49
C SER A 109 -20.07 0.01 -3.31
N LYS A 110 -20.03 1.24 -2.73
CA LYS A 110 -20.77 1.66 -1.53
C LYS A 110 -20.35 0.95 -0.24
N ALA A 111 -19.31 0.11 -0.28
CA ALA A 111 -18.77 -0.51 0.92
C ALA A 111 -18.06 0.52 1.80
N LYS A 112 -18.16 0.35 3.11
CA LYS A 112 -17.48 1.20 4.11
C LYS A 112 -16.65 0.35 5.05
N ASN A 113 -15.53 0.91 5.50
CA ASN A 113 -14.62 0.27 6.44
C ASN A 113 -14.17 -1.11 5.94
N VAL A 114 -13.37 -1.13 4.89
CA VAL A 114 -12.88 -2.38 4.29
C VAL A 114 -11.36 -2.41 4.33
N ILE A 115 -10.82 -3.53 4.78
CA ILE A 115 -9.39 -3.84 4.78
C ILE A 115 -9.17 -5.06 3.88
N VAL A 116 -8.31 -4.95 2.86
CA VAL A 116 -7.95 -6.06 1.98
C VAL A 116 -6.43 -6.19 1.96
N ARG A 117 -5.92 -7.36 2.34
CA ARG A 117 -4.49 -7.61 2.43
C ARG A 117 -4.09 -8.91 1.73
N TYR A 118 -2.97 -8.89 1.01
CA TYR A 118 -2.32 -10.07 0.38
C TYR A 118 -3.23 -10.85 -0.59
N ILE A 119 -4.09 -10.16 -1.34
CA ILE A 119 -4.98 -10.76 -2.35
C ILE A 119 -4.53 -10.35 -3.76
N ARG A 120 -4.53 -11.29 -4.69
CA ARG A 120 -4.34 -11.02 -6.12
C ARG A 120 -5.68 -11.07 -6.85
N MET A 121 -5.95 -10.07 -7.69
CA MET A 121 -7.18 -9.94 -8.48
C MET A 121 -6.78 -9.83 -9.94
N ARG A 122 -7.09 -10.84 -10.74
CA ARG A 122 -6.74 -10.91 -12.16
C ARG A 122 -8.00 -11.07 -12.99
N GLY A 123 -8.39 -10.00 -13.71
CA GLY A 123 -9.62 -9.97 -14.50
C GLY A 123 -9.62 -10.97 -15.64
N GLY A 124 -8.81 -10.70 -16.65
CA GLY A 124 -8.71 -11.52 -17.87
C GLY A 124 -9.76 -11.19 -18.94
N LYS A 125 -9.61 -11.80 -20.10
CA LYS A 125 -10.45 -11.59 -21.29
C LYS A 125 -11.94 -11.94 -21.12
N SER A 126 -12.28 -12.67 -20.06
CA SER A 126 -13.67 -13.00 -19.72
C SER A 126 -14.42 -11.82 -19.07
N VAL A 127 -13.72 -10.81 -18.60
CA VAL A 127 -14.32 -9.56 -18.12
C VAL A 127 -14.83 -8.75 -19.32
N ASN A 128 -16.05 -8.22 -19.22
CA ASN A 128 -16.61 -7.37 -20.26
C ASN A 128 -15.68 -6.16 -20.54
N SER A 129 -15.40 -5.88 -21.82
CA SER A 129 -14.46 -4.86 -22.29
C SER A 129 -14.77 -3.41 -21.85
N SER A 130 -15.97 -3.16 -21.31
CA SER A 130 -16.34 -1.88 -20.71
C SER A 130 -16.28 -1.88 -19.18
N LYS A 131 -15.63 -2.85 -18.57
CA LYS A 131 -15.55 -3.05 -17.11
C LYS A 131 -14.11 -3.24 -16.68
N CYS A 132 -13.88 -3.04 -15.37
CA CYS A 132 -12.58 -3.17 -14.71
C CYS A 132 -12.52 -4.43 -13.87
N THR A 133 -11.31 -4.89 -13.54
CA THR A 133 -11.09 -6.00 -12.60
C THR A 133 -11.59 -5.64 -11.20
N LEU A 134 -11.24 -4.46 -10.69
CA LEU A 134 -11.68 -3.94 -9.40
C LEU A 134 -12.50 -2.66 -9.57
N THR A 135 -13.60 -2.54 -8.81
CA THR A 135 -14.46 -1.34 -8.80
C THR A 135 -14.71 -0.88 -7.36
N LEU A 136 -14.40 0.40 -7.07
CA LEU A 136 -14.48 1.03 -5.75
C LEU A 136 -15.38 2.29 -5.77
N ASP A 137 -16.55 2.22 -6.42
CA ASP A 137 -17.42 3.37 -6.55
C ASP A 137 -18.16 3.69 -5.25
N ASN A 138 -18.14 4.96 -4.81
CA ASN A 138 -18.81 5.44 -3.59
C ASN A 138 -18.38 4.69 -2.32
N CYS A 139 -17.20 4.07 -2.28
CA CYS A 139 -16.70 3.44 -1.07
C CYS A 139 -16.07 4.48 -0.13
N GLU A 140 -15.97 4.13 1.15
CA GLU A 140 -15.46 5.02 2.19
C GLU A 140 -14.63 4.25 3.22
N ASN A 141 -13.48 4.82 3.64
CA ASN A 141 -12.56 4.19 4.56
C ASN A 141 -12.12 2.80 4.08
N PHE A 142 -11.38 2.78 2.98
CA PHE A 142 -10.91 1.54 2.34
C PHE A 142 -9.39 1.54 2.30
N ILE A 143 -8.77 0.44 2.73
CA ILE A 143 -7.34 0.23 2.59
C ILE A 143 -7.04 -1.08 1.89
N MET A 144 -6.17 -1.02 0.88
CA MET A 144 -5.62 -2.16 0.18
C MET A 144 -4.11 -2.20 0.41
N ASP A 145 -3.61 -3.31 0.94
CA ASP A 145 -2.24 -3.49 1.37
C ASP A 145 -1.64 -4.79 0.82
N HIS A 146 -0.48 -4.70 0.18
CA HIS A 146 0.20 -5.87 -0.41
C HIS A 146 -0.69 -6.69 -1.35
N CYS A 147 -1.44 -6.04 -2.20
CA CYS A 147 -2.32 -6.68 -3.18
C CYS A 147 -1.80 -6.50 -4.61
N SER A 148 -2.27 -7.36 -5.53
CA SER A 148 -2.00 -7.21 -6.96
C SER A 148 -3.31 -7.12 -7.74
N VAL A 149 -3.41 -6.19 -8.69
CA VAL A 149 -4.56 -6.07 -9.59
C VAL A 149 -4.07 -6.00 -11.03
N SER A 150 -4.61 -6.84 -11.91
CA SER A 150 -4.18 -6.90 -13.31
C SER A 150 -5.27 -7.40 -14.26
N TRP A 151 -4.99 -7.32 -15.56
CA TRP A 151 -5.74 -7.90 -16.67
C TRP A 151 -7.16 -7.34 -16.80
N GLY A 152 -7.32 -6.06 -16.50
CA GLY A 152 -8.56 -5.34 -16.75
C GLY A 152 -8.65 -4.90 -18.23
N PRO A 153 -9.75 -5.20 -18.95
CA PRO A 153 -9.85 -4.85 -20.36
C PRO A 153 -10.19 -3.37 -20.61
N TRP A 154 -10.78 -2.68 -19.63
CA TRP A 154 -10.93 -1.21 -19.69
C TRP A 154 -9.79 -0.55 -18.92
N ASP A 155 -9.89 -0.51 -17.61
CA ASP A 155 -8.81 -0.23 -16.69
C ASP A 155 -8.69 -1.43 -15.73
N ASN A 156 -7.56 -1.62 -15.09
CA ASN A 156 -7.48 -2.60 -14.01
C ASN A 156 -8.43 -2.20 -12.88
N VAL A 157 -8.51 -0.90 -12.57
CA VAL A 157 -9.33 -0.39 -11.46
C VAL A 157 -10.12 0.84 -11.86
N HIS A 158 -11.37 0.91 -11.39
CA HIS A 158 -12.25 2.07 -11.46
C HIS A 158 -12.62 2.54 -10.07
N ILE A 159 -12.42 3.85 -9.80
CA ILE A 159 -12.77 4.49 -8.54
C ILE A 159 -13.57 5.74 -8.84
N LYS A 160 -14.80 5.84 -8.31
CA LYS A 160 -15.63 7.00 -8.51
C LYS A 160 -16.30 7.44 -7.21
N ASP A 161 -16.27 8.75 -6.92
CA ASP A 161 -16.93 9.37 -5.77
C ASP A 161 -16.61 8.67 -4.43
N ALA A 162 -15.41 8.09 -4.30
CA ALA A 162 -14.94 7.42 -3.11
C ALA A 162 -14.26 8.42 -2.16
N ASN A 163 -14.07 8.05 -0.89
CA ASN A 163 -13.47 8.91 0.12
C ASN A 163 -12.65 8.11 1.14
N ASN A 164 -11.53 8.68 1.59
CA ASN A 164 -10.59 8.07 2.55
C ASN A 164 -10.10 6.69 2.08
N ILE A 165 -9.37 6.67 0.99
CA ILE A 165 -8.83 5.46 0.36
C ILE A 165 -7.31 5.44 0.52
N THR A 166 -6.74 4.27 0.81
CA THR A 166 -5.29 4.03 0.70
C THR A 166 -5.01 2.78 -0.12
N TRP A 167 -4.05 2.90 -1.02
CA TRP A 167 -3.33 1.78 -1.62
C TRP A 167 -1.88 1.88 -1.22
N GLN A 168 -1.39 0.84 -0.58
CA GLN A 168 0.01 0.75 -0.17
C GLN A 168 0.59 -0.60 -0.56
N TYR A 169 1.84 -0.60 -1.02
CA TYR A 169 2.60 -1.79 -1.42
C TYR A 169 1.86 -2.69 -2.42
N CYS A 170 1.08 -2.10 -3.33
CA CYS A 170 0.29 -2.84 -4.31
C CYS A 170 0.93 -2.85 -5.69
N ILE A 171 0.67 -3.90 -6.47
CA ILE A 171 0.95 -3.97 -7.90
C ILE A 171 -0.32 -3.66 -8.69
N ASN A 172 -0.24 -2.73 -9.65
CA ASN A 172 -1.23 -2.54 -10.69
C ASN A 172 -0.53 -2.74 -12.04
N SER A 173 -0.80 -3.85 -12.71
CA SER A 173 -0.04 -4.22 -13.90
C SER A 173 -0.87 -4.79 -15.04
N GLU A 174 -0.32 -4.70 -16.24
CA GLU A 174 -0.79 -5.42 -17.41
C GLU A 174 -2.30 -5.29 -17.65
N GLY A 175 -2.78 -4.06 -17.78
CA GLY A 175 -4.08 -3.86 -18.40
C GLY A 175 -4.11 -4.52 -19.79
N ILE A 176 -5.20 -5.20 -20.17
CA ILE A 176 -5.34 -5.89 -21.44
C ILE A 176 -6.17 -5.10 -22.46
N GLU A 177 -6.23 -5.59 -23.68
CA GLU A 177 -7.07 -4.96 -24.71
C GLU A 177 -8.56 -4.92 -24.34
N PRO A 178 -9.28 -3.89 -24.80
CA PRO A 178 -8.89 -2.89 -25.81
C PRO A 178 -8.09 -1.68 -25.28
N GLN A 179 -8.03 -1.44 -23.98
CA GLN A 179 -7.49 -0.19 -23.43
C GLN A 179 -6.03 -0.32 -22.93
N ARG A 180 -5.71 -1.40 -22.21
CA ARG A 180 -4.40 -1.62 -21.55
C ARG A 180 -4.07 -0.53 -20.53
N PHE A 181 -5.03 -0.14 -19.69
CA PHE A 181 -4.90 0.96 -18.73
C PHE A 181 -4.85 0.51 -17.28
N GLY A 182 -4.14 1.28 -16.45
CA GLY A 182 -4.01 0.99 -15.02
C GLY A 182 -5.26 1.35 -14.23
N SER A 183 -5.57 2.63 -14.02
CA SER A 183 -6.71 3.04 -13.19
C SER A 183 -7.31 4.37 -13.64
N ILE A 184 -8.62 4.47 -13.61
CA ILE A 184 -9.32 5.74 -13.75
C ILE A 184 -10.01 6.12 -12.44
N THR A 185 -9.87 7.40 -12.06
CA THR A 185 -10.51 7.96 -10.88
C THR A 185 -11.29 9.20 -11.24
N ASP A 186 -12.51 9.33 -10.71
CA ASP A 186 -13.37 10.49 -10.92
C ASP A 186 -14.06 10.87 -9.60
N GLY A 187 -13.99 12.15 -9.20
CA GLY A 187 -14.66 12.70 -8.03
C GLY A 187 -14.20 12.16 -6.66
N THR A 188 -13.21 11.28 -6.63
CA THR A 188 -12.67 10.72 -5.37
C THR A 188 -11.94 11.80 -4.57
N ARG A 189 -12.10 11.76 -3.25
CA ARG A 189 -11.43 12.67 -2.32
C ARG A 189 -10.63 11.88 -1.29
N ASN A 190 -9.53 12.48 -0.81
CA ASN A 190 -8.69 11.87 0.20
C ASN A 190 -8.24 10.46 -0.23
N TRP A 191 -7.55 10.38 -1.35
CA TRP A 191 -6.93 9.15 -1.81
C TRP A 191 -5.41 9.22 -1.63
N THR A 192 -4.83 8.20 -1.03
CA THR A 192 -3.39 8.02 -0.90
C THR A 192 -2.95 6.78 -1.67
N ILE A 193 -1.92 6.93 -2.50
CA ILE A 193 -1.22 5.82 -3.15
C ILE A 193 0.26 5.95 -2.82
N HIS A 194 0.83 4.95 -2.18
CA HIS A 194 2.26 4.98 -1.88
C HIS A 194 2.91 3.59 -1.96
N HIS A 195 4.20 3.57 -2.29
CA HIS A 195 4.98 2.35 -2.44
C HIS A 195 4.32 1.31 -3.34
N CYS A 196 3.63 1.76 -4.39
CA CYS A 196 2.96 0.90 -5.36
C CYS A 196 3.77 0.83 -6.66
N LEU A 197 3.69 -0.33 -7.32
CA LEU A 197 4.22 -0.55 -8.66
C LEU A 197 3.10 -0.50 -9.69
N TRP A 198 3.28 0.36 -10.69
CA TRP A 198 2.47 0.42 -11.91
C TRP A 198 3.32 -0.08 -13.06
N ALA A 199 3.04 -1.25 -13.59
CA ALA A 199 3.90 -1.87 -14.60
C ALA A 199 3.12 -2.37 -15.81
N ASP A 200 3.68 -2.16 -17.01
CA ASP A 200 3.15 -2.68 -18.27
C ASP A 200 1.70 -2.25 -18.57
N ASN A 201 1.28 -1.11 -18.02
CA ASN A 201 0.04 -0.46 -18.40
C ASN A 201 0.35 0.67 -19.40
N LYS A 202 -0.29 0.65 -20.55
CA LYS A 202 -0.07 1.64 -21.60
C LYS A 202 -0.31 3.08 -21.11
N SER A 203 -1.29 3.29 -20.22
CA SER A 203 -1.66 4.60 -19.70
C SER A 203 -2.38 4.51 -18.36
N ARG A 204 -2.68 5.67 -17.77
CA ARG A 204 -3.45 5.81 -16.52
C ARG A 204 -2.81 5.11 -15.33
N ASN A 205 -1.63 5.56 -14.97
CA ASN A 205 -0.85 5.04 -13.84
C ASN A 205 -0.77 6.03 -12.63
N PRO A 206 -1.91 6.58 -12.11
CA PRO A 206 -3.30 6.51 -12.54
C PRO A 206 -3.73 7.69 -13.47
N LYS A 207 -5.00 7.71 -13.96
CA LYS A 207 -5.70 8.93 -14.39
C LYS A 207 -6.43 9.52 -13.18
N MET A 208 -6.16 10.80 -12.85
CA MET A 208 -6.52 11.38 -11.56
C MET A 208 -7.44 12.62 -11.67
N LYS A 209 -8.73 12.39 -11.84
CA LYS A 209 -9.79 13.40 -11.64
C LYS A 209 -10.18 13.41 -10.16
N CYS A 210 -9.25 13.76 -9.26
CA CYS A 210 -9.44 13.55 -7.83
C CYS A 210 -8.49 14.38 -6.96
N TYR A 211 -8.64 14.24 -5.64
CA TYR A 211 -7.72 14.74 -4.63
C TYR A 211 -6.82 13.57 -4.20
N LEU A 212 -5.53 13.64 -4.58
CA LEU A 212 -4.60 12.52 -4.49
C LEU A 212 -3.26 12.88 -3.85
N GLN A 213 -2.83 12.05 -2.93
CA GLN A 213 -1.45 11.93 -2.48
C GLN A 213 -0.80 10.74 -3.20
N TYR A 214 0.23 10.99 -4.01
CA TYR A 214 0.92 9.98 -4.80
C TYR A 214 2.40 10.00 -4.45
N TYR A 215 2.82 9.15 -3.50
CA TYR A 215 4.14 9.17 -2.90
C TYR A 215 4.89 7.86 -3.11
N ASN A 216 6.19 7.96 -3.42
CA ASN A 216 7.08 6.80 -3.41
C ASN A 216 6.61 5.63 -4.28
N ASN A 217 5.98 5.91 -5.42
CA ASN A 217 5.57 4.89 -6.35
C ASN A 217 6.58 4.72 -7.49
N VAL A 218 6.55 3.58 -8.15
CA VAL A 218 7.27 3.34 -9.40
C VAL A 218 6.28 3.10 -10.52
N VAL A 219 6.50 3.79 -11.64
CA VAL A 219 5.78 3.55 -12.90
C VAL A 219 6.77 3.01 -13.92
N TYR A 220 6.56 1.79 -14.39
CA TYR A 220 7.47 1.06 -15.26
C TYR A 220 6.80 0.69 -16.58
N ASN A 221 7.51 0.84 -17.70
CA ASN A 221 7.09 0.46 -19.06
C ASN A 221 5.65 0.93 -19.40
N TYR A 222 5.54 2.18 -19.81
CA TYR A 222 4.27 2.86 -20.08
C TYR A 222 4.40 3.73 -21.33
N SER A 223 3.30 4.10 -21.98
CA SER A 223 3.29 5.20 -22.95
C SER A 223 2.99 6.54 -22.27
N MET A 224 2.01 6.54 -21.36
CA MET A 224 1.62 7.68 -20.55
C MET A 224 1.61 7.24 -19.08
N GLY A 225 2.43 7.88 -18.27
CA GLY A 225 2.54 7.59 -16.84
C GLY A 225 1.31 8.07 -16.08
N ILE A 226 1.46 9.13 -15.30
CA ILE A 226 0.34 9.78 -14.64
C ILE A 226 -0.42 10.64 -15.66
N VAL A 227 -1.73 10.50 -15.69
CA VAL A 227 -2.62 11.28 -16.56
C VAL A 227 -3.44 12.25 -15.73
N GLY A 228 -3.40 13.53 -16.07
CA GLY A 228 -4.13 14.58 -15.38
C GLY A 228 -5.65 14.44 -15.46
N GLY A 229 -6.36 15.31 -14.74
CA GLY A 229 -7.80 15.28 -14.63
C GLY A 229 -8.53 15.56 -15.96
N HIS A 230 -8.02 16.52 -16.75
CA HIS A 230 -8.67 16.99 -17.98
C HIS A 230 -10.18 17.19 -17.76
N SER A 231 -10.54 17.95 -16.73
CA SER A 231 -11.91 18.15 -16.28
C SER A 231 -12.20 19.63 -16.07
N ALA A 232 -13.49 20.00 -16.02
CA ALA A 232 -13.91 21.36 -15.67
C ALA A 232 -13.84 21.65 -14.16
N ALA A 233 -13.67 20.62 -13.34
CA ALA A 233 -13.53 20.75 -11.87
C ALA A 233 -12.05 20.80 -11.48
N ASP A 234 -11.75 21.60 -10.45
CA ASP A 234 -10.40 21.61 -9.87
C ASP A 234 -10.07 20.28 -9.21
N ASN A 235 -8.86 19.80 -9.48
CA ASN A 235 -8.27 18.63 -8.87
C ASN A 235 -6.99 19.04 -8.12
N TYR A 236 -6.65 18.33 -7.07
CA TYR A 236 -5.50 18.65 -6.22
C TYR A 236 -4.64 17.41 -6.06
N GLN A 237 -3.37 17.49 -6.46
CA GLN A 237 -2.47 16.34 -6.46
C GLN A 237 -1.14 16.71 -5.83
N ASP A 238 -0.68 15.85 -4.92
CA ASP A 238 0.69 15.86 -4.40
C ASP A 238 1.43 14.64 -4.97
N VAL A 239 2.42 14.88 -5.82
CA VAL A 239 3.21 13.85 -6.50
C VAL A 239 4.66 13.98 -6.02
N ILE A 240 5.08 13.07 -5.13
CA ILE A 240 6.31 13.24 -4.36
C ILE A 240 7.16 11.97 -4.40
N ASN A 241 8.45 12.12 -4.72
CA ASN A 241 9.48 11.08 -4.64
C ASN A 241 9.11 9.79 -5.39
N ASN A 242 8.53 9.91 -6.59
CA ASN A 242 8.22 8.76 -7.44
C ASN A 242 9.31 8.53 -8.48
N TYR A 243 9.38 7.31 -9.02
CA TYR A 243 10.27 6.97 -10.11
C TYR A 243 9.48 6.54 -11.35
N PHE A 244 9.74 7.19 -12.48
CA PHE A 244 9.16 6.87 -13.79
C PHE A 244 10.26 6.24 -14.64
N ILE A 245 10.13 4.95 -14.96
CA ILE A 245 11.17 4.18 -15.66
C ILE A 245 10.62 3.70 -16.99
N ALA A 246 11.27 4.10 -18.08
CA ALA A 246 10.96 3.61 -19.41
C ALA A 246 11.21 2.10 -19.53
N GLY A 247 10.47 1.45 -20.41
CA GLY A 247 10.63 0.04 -20.73
C GLY A 247 10.78 -0.19 -22.24
N PRO A 248 10.65 -1.42 -22.74
CA PRO A 248 10.83 -1.70 -24.17
C PRO A 248 9.75 -1.10 -25.07
N GLU A 249 8.58 -0.75 -24.52
CA GLU A 249 7.43 -0.28 -25.28
C GLU A 249 6.95 1.09 -24.83
N GLY A 250 6.44 1.89 -25.77
CA GLY A 250 5.77 3.17 -25.51
C GLY A 250 6.55 4.42 -25.90
N SER A 251 5.95 5.59 -25.62
CA SER A 251 6.50 6.92 -25.93
C SER A 251 6.91 7.73 -24.71
N TYR A 252 6.79 7.18 -23.55
CA TYR A 252 7.32 7.61 -22.24
C TYR A 252 7.07 9.06 -21.84
N LYS A 253 5.80 9.44 -21.77
CA LYS A 253 5.40 10.68 -21.14
C LYS A 253 5.09 10.39 -19.67
N TYR A 254 5.94 10.82 -18.75
CA TYR A 254 5.68 10.64 -17.30
C TYR A 254 4.45 11.41 -16.83
N PHE A 255 4.19 12.63 -17.37
CA PHE A 255 2.98 13.43 -17.17
C PHE A 255 2.28 13.64 -18.50
N ASP A 256 0.97 13.40 -18.56
CA ASP A 256 0.15 13.59 -19.77
C ASP A 256 -1.25 14.13 -19.44
N ASP A 257 -1.87 14.85 -20.38
CA ASP A 257 -3.25 15.39 -20.27
C ASP A 257 -3.49 16.31 -19.05
N TRP A 258 -2.48 16.97 -18.52
CA TRP A 258 -2.65 17.94 -17.45
C TRP A 258 -3.20 19.27 -17.97
N THR A 259 -4.07 19.94 -17.18
CA THR A 259 -4.68 21.23 -17.50
C THR A 259 -4.58 22.17 -16.32
N GLU A 260 -4.93 23.45 -16.54
CA GLU A 260 -4.92 24.48 -15.49
C GLU A 260 -5.84 24.18 -14.30
N THR A 261 -6.79 23.25 -14.44
CA THR A 261 -7.65 22.79 -13.34
C THR A 261 -6.98 21.75 -12.44
N ASP A 262 -5.80 21.24 -12.81
CA ASP A 262 -5.00 20.34 -11.99
C ASP A 262 -3.99 21.16 -11.17
N HIS A 263 -4.15 21.20 -9.85
CA HIS A 263 -3.27 21.92 -8.91
C HIS A 263 -2.20 20.98 -8.37
N LEU A 264 -1.04 20.99 -9.03
CA LEU A 264 0.02 20.00 -8.82
C LEU A 264 1.14 20.53 -7.89
N TYR A 265 1.33 19.86 -6.75
CA TYR A 265 2.58 19.90 -6.00
C TYR A 265 3.46 18.74 -6.43
N SER A 266 4.63 19.03 -7.00
CA SER A 266 5.56 18.01 -7.53
C SER A 266 6.97 18.25 -7.02
N THR A 267 7.56 17.23 -6.36
CA THR A 267 8.93 17.30 -5.86
C THR A 267 9.56 15.92 -5.78
N GLY A 268 10.88 15.83 -6.00
CA GLY A 268 11.67 14.60 -5.84
C GLY A 268 11.31 13.46 -6.80
N ASN A 269 10.58 13.75 -7.88
CA ASN A 269 10.22 12.74 -8.89
C ASN A 269 11.35 12.60 -9.91
N TYR A 270 11.66 11.38 -10.33
CA TYR A 270 12.72 11.06 -11.28
C TYR A 270 12.18 10.36 -12.52
N TYR A 271 12.79 10.65 -13.66
CA TYR A 271 12.53 9.96 -14.92
C TYR A 271 13.80 9.29 -15.43
N ASP A 272 13.74 8.00 -15.65
CA ASP A 272 14.76 7.18 -16.26
C ASP A 272 14.26 6.69 -17.62
N GLY A 273 14.75 7.32 -18.68
CA GLY A 273 14.24 7.11 -20.04
C GLY A 273 15.21 6.42 -20.98
N ASN A 274 16.39 5.99 -20.50
CA ASN A 274 17.47 5.52 -21.37
C ASN A 274 17.48 3.99 -21.61
N CYS A 275 16.72 3.21 -20.80
CA CYS A 275 16.60 1.75 -20.90
C CYS A 275 17.96 1.02 -20.91
N ASP A 276 18.94 1.49 -20.13
CA ASP A 276 20.31 0.98 -20.13
C ASP A 276 20.61 -0.10 -19.07
N GLY A 277 19.60 -0.47 -18.27
CA GLY A 277 19.74 -1.45 -17.20
C GLY A 277 20.30 -0.86 -15.90
N VAL A 278 20.38 0.47 -15.78
CA VAL A 278 20.90 1.17 -14.60
C VAL A 278 19.91 2.21 -14.13
N LEU A 279 19.61 2.23 -12.82
CA LEU A 279 18.73 3.24 -12.21
C LEU A 279 19.48 4.58 -12.10
N ASN A 280 19.41 5.42 -13.13
CA ASN A 280 20.18 6.66 -13.24
C ASN A 280 19.36 7.87 -13.74
N GLY A 281 18.05 7.84 -13.50
CA GLY A 281 17.11 8.86 -13.96
C GLY A 281 17.43 10.28 -13.51
N THR A 282 16.84 11.25 -14.19
CA THR A 282 16.97 12.70 -13.94
C THR A 282 15.76 13.24 -13.21
N LEU A 283 15.98 14.29 -12.40
CA LEU A 283 14.91 14.98 -11.67
C LEU A 283 13.91 15.62 -12.63
N ILE A 284 12.63 15.38 -12.41
CA ILE A 284 11.52 16.01 -13.13
C ILE A 284 11.29 17.41 -12.53
N THR A 285 11.30 18.43 -13.38
CA THR A 285 11.09 19.83 -12.98
C THR A 285 9.94 20.52 -13.71
N ASP A 286 9.36 19.87 -14.73
CA ASP A 286 8.22 20.42 -15.45
C ASP A 286 6.89 19.98 -14.82
N TYR A 287 5.84 20.72 -15.12
CA TYR A 287 4.49 20.50 -14.60
C TYR A 287 3.50 20.13 -15.74
N ASN A 288 4.01 19.90 -16.96
CA ASN A 288 3.18 19.78 -18.15
C ASN A 288 2.27 21.02 -18.27
N SER A 289 0.94 20.88 -18.28
CA SER A 289 0.03 22.04 -18.30
C SER A 289 -0.74 22.24 -16.97
N ALA A 290 -0.32 21.57 -15.90
CA ALA A 290 -0.91 21.76 -14.57
C ALA A 290 -0.58 23.12 -13.98
N THR A 291 -1.42 23.63 -13.10
CA THR A 291 -1.13 24.80 -12.26
C THR A 291 -0.16 24.39 -11.14
N PRO A 292 1.09 24.93 -11.13
CA PRO A 292 2.06 24.58 -10.09
C PRO A 292 1.62 25.10 -8.71
N VAL A 293 1.78 24.26 -7.70
CA VAL A 293 1.61 24.61 -6.29
C VAL A 293 2.94 24.41 -5.57
N TYR A 294 3.34 25.35 -4.71
CA TYR A 294 4.66 25.39 -4.08
C TYR A 294 4.65 24.95 -2.61
N GLN A 295 3.52 24.48 -2.12
CA GLN A 295 3.35 23.82 -0.83
C GLN A 295 2.42 22.63 -1.04
N PRO A 296 2.56 21.53 -0.28
CA PRO A 296 1.64 20.41 -0.39
C PRO A 296 0.18 20.85 -0.29
N ASN A 297 -0.66 20.31 -1.16
CA ASN A 297 -2.10 20.56 -1.16
C ASN A 297 -2.76 20.02 0.12
N PHE A 298 -2.16 18.97 0.71
CA PHE A 298 -2.73 18.25 1.83
C PHE A 298 -1.85 18.39 3.07
N ASN A 299 -2.43 18.98 4.11
CA ASN A 299 -1.83 18.98 5.44
C ASN A 299 -2.45 17.82 6.23
N THR A 300 -1.80 16.66 6.19
CA THR A 300 -2.34 15.43 6.79
C THR A 300 -1.78 15.18 8.17
N THR A 301 -2.64 14.69 9.06
CA THR A 301 -2.26 14.16 10.37
C THR A 301 -2.07 12.64 10.36
N HIS A 302 -2.17 12.02 9.17
CA HIS A 302 -1.99 10.58 9.01
C HIS A 302 -0.51 10.20 9.08
N PRO A 303 -0.19 9.00 9.57
CA PRO A 303 1.15 8.45 9.39
C PRO A 303 1.48 8.40 7.90
N MET A 304 2.64 8.90 7.53
CA MET A 304 3.17 8.83 6.17
C MET A 304 4.68 8.67 6.25
N ASN A 305 5.18 7.57 5.70
CA ASN A 305 6.60 7.35 5.54
C ASN A 305 7.02 7.75 4.12
N VAL A 306 7.73 8.86 4.00
CA VAL A 306 8.17 9.40 2.71
C VAL A 306 9.66 9.20 2.54
N GLU A 307 10.04 8.28 1.65
CA GLU A 307 11.41 7.96 1.29
C GLU A 307 11.92 8.80 0.10
N SER A 308 13.22 8.72 -0.20
CA SER A 308 13.71 9.15 -1.51
C SER A 308 13.20 8.23 -2.61
N ALA A 309 13.03 8.73 -3.83
CA ALA A 309 12.55 7.91 -4.96
C ALA A 309 13.42 6.65 -5.20
N ALA A 310 14.72 6.74 -5.00
CA ALA A 310 15.64 5.60 -5.16
C ALA A 310 15.47 4.55 -4.06
N ASN A 311 15.20 4.95 -2.82
CA ASN A 311 14.90 4.01 -1.74
C ASN A 311 13.56 3.35 -1.96
N ALA A 312 12.54 4.14 -2.31
CA ALA A 312 11.22 3.62 -2.63
C ALA A 312 11.24 2.58 -3.76
N TYR A 313 12.11 2.77 -4.77
CA TYR A 313 12.34 1.74 -5.79
C TYR A 313 12.79 0.41 -5.17
N GLN A 314 13.77 0.44 -4.27
CA GLN A 314 14.24 -0.79 -3.61
C GLN A 314 13.17 -1.41 -2.71
N THR A 315 12.49 -0.59 -1.91
CA THR A 315 11.35 -1.03 -1.07
C THR A 315 10.27 -1.71 -1.92
N ILE A 316 9.96 -1.17 -3.09
CA ILE A 316 8.99 -1.76 -4.03
C ILE A 316 9.48 -3.10 -4.58
N VAL A 317 10.74 -3.20 -5.01
CA VAL A 317 11.31 -4.47 -5.48
C VAL A 317 11.14 -5.57 -4.42
N ASP A 318 11.41 -5.24 -3.18
CA ASP A 318 11.43 -6.22 -2.09
C ASP A 318 10.02 -6.59 -1.58
N HIS A 319 9.09 -5.62 -1.49
CA HIS A 319 7.88 -5.79 -0.68
C HIS A 319 6.55 -5.68 -1.43
N VAL A 320 6.50 -5.17 -2.64
CA VAL A 320 5.23 -4.90 -3.33
C VAL A 320 4.47 -6.16 -3.73
N GLY A 321 3.14 -6.05 -3.78
CA GLY A 321 2.22 -7.15 -4.12
C GLY A 321 1.99 -8.13 -2.97
N ALA A 322 1.40 -9.29 -3.25
CA ALA A 322 1.22 -10.36 -2.26
C ALA A 322 2.57 -11.03 -1.93
N SER A 323 3.46 -10.26 -1.36
CA SER A 323 4.91 -10.52 -1.27
C SER A 323 5.33 -11.57 -0.25
N ARG A 324 4.43 -12.06 0.62
CA ARG A 324 4.73 -13.24 1.46
C ARG A 324 5.21 -14.42 0.61
N VAL A 325 4.48 -14.72 -0.45
CA VAL A 325 4.90 -15.65 -1.52
C VAL A 325 4.37 -15.08 -2.83
N ARG A 326 5.21 -14.43 -3.61
CA ARG A 326 4.83 -13.97 -4.94
C ARG A 326 4.59 -15.16 -5.86
N ASP A 327 3.47 -15.17 -6.58
CA ASP A 327 3.23 -16.14 -7.65
C ASP A 327 4.15 -15.89 -8.86
N SER A 328 4.08 -16.76 -9.85
CA SER A 328 4.91 -16.65 -11.07
C SER A 328 4.69 -15.34 -11.82
N HIS A 329 3.47 -14.81 -11.76
CA HIS A 329 3.10 -13.56 -12.42
C HIS A 329 3.76 -12.35 -11.72
N ASP A 330 3.55 -12.17 -10.41
CA ASP A 330 4.17 -11.07 -9.66
C ASP A 330 5.71 -11.16 -9.68
N LYS A 331 6.29 -12.38 -9.64
CA LYS A 331 7.75 -12.57 -9.81
C LYS A 331 8.22 -12.04 -11.16
N ARG A 332 7.51 -12.33 -12.25
CA ARG A 332 7.86 -11.84 -13.59
C ARG A 332 7.76 -10.30 -13.68
N ILE A 333 6.74 -9.69 -13.08
CA ILE A 333 6.62 -8.22 -13.03
C ILE A 333 7.82 -7.60 -12.30
N ILE A 334 8.29 -8.20 -11.22
CA ILE A 334 9.49 -7.73 -10.52
C ILE A 334 10.76 -7.94 -11.35
N GLU A 335 10.88 -9.05 -12.07
CA GLU A 335 12.00 -9.28 -13.01
C GLU A 335 12.02 -8.25 -14.15
N GLN A 336 10.85 -7.85 -14.64
CA GLN A 336 10.74 -6.80 -15.64
C GLN A 336 11.18 -5.46 -15.05
N LEU A 337 10.67 -5.08 -13.89
CA LEU A 337 11.09 -3.87 -13.19
C LEU A 337 12.60 -3.82 -12.97
N THR A 338 13.18 -4.88 -12.43
CA THR A 338 14.63 -4.93 -12.12
C THR A 338 15.52 -5.00 -13.35
N SER A 339 14.94 -5.25 -14.52
CA SER A 339 15.65 -5.16 -15.79
C SER A 339 15.94 -3.71 -16.23
N LEU A 340 15.33 -2.73 -15.58
CA LEU A 340 15.54 -1.30 -15.79
C LEU A 340 15.49 -0.91 -17.29
N GLY A 341 14.36 -1.25 -17.91
CA GLY A 341 14.05 -0.84 -19.28
C GLY A 341 14.30 -1.90 -20.37
N THR A 342 14.86 -3.08 -20.05
CA THR A 342 15.20 -4.09 -21.08
C THR A 342 14.14 -5.18 -21.25
N LYS A 343 13.20 -5.35 -20.32
CA LYS A 343 12.12 -6.36 -20.37
C LYS A 343 10.77 -5.67 -20.13
N GLY A 344 9.68 -6.32 -20.53
CA GLY A 344 8.30 -5.88 -20.39
C GLY A 344 7.56 -5.82 -21.70
N SER A 345 6.24 -5.88 -21.68
CA SER A 345 5.41 -5.75 -22.87
C SER A 345 3.97 -5.37 -22.53
N PHE A 346 3.31 -4.64 -23.46
CA PHE A 346 1.86 -4.45 -23.42
C PHE A 346 1.17 -5.66 -24.03
N ILE A 347 0.51 -6.45 -23.22
CA ILE A 347 -0.17 -7.68 -23.67
C ILE A 347 -1.57 -7.39 -24.25
N ALA A 348 -2.05 -8.24 -25.14
CA ALA A 348 -3.43 -8.19 -25.61
C ALA A 348 -4.38 -8.92 -24.65
N SER A 349 -3.92 -10.03 -24.11
CA SER A 349 -4.66 -10.79 -23.09
C SER A 349 -3.68 -11.62 -22.25
N GLU A 350 -4.20 -12.21 -21.17
CA GLU A 350 -3.45 -13.16 -20.34
C GLU A 350 -2.95 -14.40 -21.12
N ASP A 351 -3.54 -14.71 -22.27
CA ASP A 351 -3.09 -15.83 -23.11
C ASP A 351 -1.68 -15.60 -23.66
N ASP A 352 -1.28 -14.35 -23.89
CA ASP A 352 0.09 -13.99 -24.34
C ASP A 352 1.16 -14.42 -23.32
N LEU A 353 0.73 -14.67 -22.09
CA LEU A 353 1.58 -15.08 -20.96
C LEU A 353 1.40 -16.54 -20.56
N GLY A 354 0.57 -17.31 -21.29
CA GLY A 354 0.22 -18.69 -20.96
C GLY A 354 -0.91 -18.81 -19.93
N GLY A 355 -1.69 -17.75 -19.70
CA GLY A 355 -2.85 -17.73 -18.78
C GLY A 355 -2.45 -17.54 -17.32
N ILE A 356 -3.38 -17.90 -16.42
CA ILE A 356 -3.24 -17.69 -14.97
C ILE A 356 -2.12 -18.53 -14.34
N GLY A 357 -1.74 -19.63 -14.95
CA GLY A 357 -0.79 -20.57 -14.36
C GLY A 357 -1.36 -21.33 -13.15
N THR A 358 -0.46 -21.78 -12.29
CA THR A 358 -0.82 -22.49 -11.05
C THR A 358 -0.43 -21.64 -9.84
N VAL A 359 -1.31 -21.68 -8.83
CA VAL A 359 -1.05 -21.13 -7.49
C VAL A 359 -1.16 -22.32 -6.53
N ALA A 360 -0.05 -22.69 -5.91
CA ALA A 360 0.01 -23.90 -5.10
C ALA A 360 -0.72 -23.70 -3.77
N ASN A 361 -1.53 -24.68 -3.38
CA ASN A 361 -2.02 -24.80 -2.01
C ASN A 361 -0.91 -25.32 -1.08
N GLY A 362 -1.06 -25.12 0.21
CA GLY A 362 -0.17 -25.61 1.25
C GLY A 362 -0.92 -26.25 2.41
N PRO A 363 -0.20 -26.79 3.41
CA PRO A 363 -0.84 -27.26 4.63
C PRO A 363 -1.44 -26.07 5.38
N HIS A 364 -2.68 -26.21 5.81
CA HIS A 364 -3.31 -25.27 6.75
C HIS A 364 -2.85 -25.61 8.17
N PRO A 365 -2.47 -24.62 8.99
CA PRO A 365 -2.19 -24.84 10.40
C PRO A 365 -3.40 -25.40 11.14
N THR A 366 -3.19 -26.18 12.21
CA THR A 366 -4.29 -26.62 13.08
C THR A 366 -4.90 -25.41 13.78
N ASP A 367 -6.23 -25.35 13.82
CA ASP A 367 -7.05 -24.35 14.51
C ASP A 367 -8.20 -25.15 15.15
N SER A 368 -8.06 -25.46 16.45
CA SER A 368 -8.91 -26.45 17.13
C SER A 368 -10.28 -25.93 17.53
N ASP A 369 -10.40 -24.62 17.80
CA ASP A 369 -11.66 -23.96 18.16
C ASP A 369 -12.28 -23.17 17.00
N ASN A 370 -11.60 -23.15 15.84
CA ASN A 370 -12.05 -22.54 14.59
C ASN A 370 -12.29 -21.03 14.73
N ASP A 371 -11.38 -20.33 15.42
CA ASP A 371 -11.44 -18.90 15.64
C ASP A 371 -10.54 -18.08 14.68
N GLY A 372 -9.81 -18.77 13.80
CA GLY A 372 -8.98 -18.21 12.75
C GLY A 372 -7.51 -17.99 13.14
N MET A 373 -7.11 -18.43 14.33
CA MET A 373 -5.73 -18.41 14.80
C MET A 373 -5.15 -19.83 14.83
N ALA A 374 -3.85 -19.98 14.63
CA ALA A 374 -3.23 -21.31 14.68
C ALA A 374 -2.94 -21.72 16.12
N ASP A 375 -3.25 -22.98 16.50
CA ASP A 375 -3.02 -23.53 17.84
C ASP A 375 -1.59 -23.27 18.35
N GLU A 376 -0.59 -23.47 17.48
CA GLU A 376 0.82 -23.27 17.83
C GLU A 376 1.09 -21.81 18.20
N TRP A 377 0.59 -20.87 17.40
CA TRP A 377 0.75 -19.44 17.67
C TRP A 377 0.03 -19.01 18.95
N GLU A 378 -1.16 -19.54 19.22
CA GLU A 378 -1.91 -19.24 20.45
C GLU A 378 -1.15 -19.70 21.68
N VAL A 379 -0.65 -20.93 21.68
CA VAL A 379 0.18 -21.48 22.78
C VAL A 379 1.43 -20.64 23.01
N GLU A 380 2.13 -20.25 21.94
CA GLU A 380 3.32 -19.37 22.01
C GLU A 380 3.00 -17.99 22.61
N ASN A 381 1.79 -17.50 22.40
CA ASN A 381 1.34 -16.18 22.90
C ASN A 381 0.51 -16.28 24.21
N GLY A 382 0.42 -17.48 24.82
CA GLY A 382 -0.25 -17.70 26.11
C GLY A 382 -1.77 -17.69 26.03
N LEU A 383 -2.34 -17.93 24.86
CA LEU A 383 -3.76 -18.14 24.62
C LEU A 383 -4.12 -19.64 24.75
N ASN A 384 -5.41 -19.95 24.68
CA ASN A 384 -5.89 -21.34 24.80
C ASN A 384 -6.51 -21.79 23.47
N PRO A 385 -5.89 -22.73 22.71
CA PRO A 385 -6.34 -23.15 21.37
C PRO A 385 -7.65 -23.96 21.37
N ASN A 386 -8.39 -23.99 22.46
CA ASN A 386 -9.70 -24.63 22.56
C ASN A 386 -10.80 -23.65 22.99
N VAL A 387 -10.55 -22.34 22.92
CA VAL A 387 -11.49 -21.29 23.36
C VAL A 387 -11.45 -20.12 22.40
N ASP A 388 -12.48 -19.94 21.57
CA ASP A 388 -12.59 -18.77 20.68
C ASP A 388 -12.44 -17.46 21.47
N ASP A 389 -11.24 -16.90 21.43
CA ASP A 389 -10.91 -15.61 22.03
C ASP A 389 -10.42 -14.59 20.98
N SER A 390 -10.58 -14.89 19.70
CA SER A 390 -10.16 -14.11 18.54
C SER A 390 -10.54 -12.63 18.60
N LYS A 391 -11.71 -12.32 19.18
CA LYS A 391 -12.28 -10.96 19.30
C LYS A 391 -11.87 -10.23 20.56
N LEU A 392 -11.19 -10.93 21.48
CA LEU A 392 -10.74 -10.34 22.75
C LEU A 392 -9.45 -9.56 22.54
N TYR A 393 -9.07 -8.78 23.56
CA TYR A 393 -7.86 -7.98 23.62
C TYR A 393 -6.90 -8.53 24.68
N THR A 394 -6.82 -9.86 24.82
CA THR A 394 -6.07 -10.55 25.87
C THR A 394 -4.57 -10.28 25.79
N LEU A 395 -4.05 -10.12 24.57
CA LEU A 395 -2.64 -9.78 24.30
C LEU A 395 -2.31 -8.33 24.57
N GLY A 396 -3.32 -7.53 24.96
CA GLY A 396 -3.16 -6.11 25.27
C GLY A 396 -3.14 -5.21 24.04
N GLY A 397 -2.94 -3.91 24.28
CA GLY A 397 -2.94 -2.92 23.21
C GLY A 397 -4.33 -2.62 22.65
N VAL A 398 -4.38 -2.25 21.37
CA VAL A 398 -5.57 -1.74 20.69
C VAL A 398 -6.13 -2.69 19.62
N TYR A 399 -5.44 -3.80 19.37
CA TYR A 399 -5.82 -4.83 18.41
C TYR A 399 -6.41 -6.05 19.10
N THR A 400 -7.36 -6.73 18.44
CA THR A 400 -7.89 -8.00 18.92
C THR A 400 -6.85 -9.12 18.73
N ASN A 401 -7.04 -10.26 19.41
CA ASN A 401 -6.11 -11.39 19.32
C ASN A 401 -5.91 -11.84 17.87
N ILE A 402 -7.00 -11.97 17.08
CA ILE A 402 -6.88 -12.32 15.66
C ILE A 402 -6.13 -11.25 14.84
N GLU A 403 -6.27 -9.97 15.16
CA GLU A 403 -5.49 -8.93 14.50
C GLU A 403 -4.00 -9.05 14.84
N HIS A 404 -3.64 -9.40 16.08
CA HIS A 404 -2.26 -9.74 16.44
C HIS A 404 -1.73 -10.92 15.61
N TYR A 405 -2.51 -12.00 15.52
CA TYR A 405 -2.15 -13.17 14.72
C TYR A 405 -1.90 -12.82 13.25
N VAL A 406 -2.87 -12.20 12.57
CA VAL A 406 -2.72 -11.90 11.13
C VAL A 406 -1.62 -10.87 10.87
N ASN A 407 -1.34 -9.98 11.81
CA ASN A 407 -0.23 -9.05 11.71
C ASN A 407 1.12 -9.75 11.89
N SER A 408 1.22 -10.79 12.72
CA SER A 408 2.43 -11.60 12.87
C SER A 408 2.76 -12.40 11.60
N LEU A 409 1.75 -12.73 10.78
CA LEU A 409 1.92 -13.41 9.49
C LEU A 409 2.39 -12.48 8.38
N ALA A 410 2.22 -11.17 8.53
CA ALA A 410 2.70 -10.21 7.56
C ALA A 410 4.24 -10.16 7.57
N GLN A 411 4.85 -9.69 6.48
CA GLN A 411 6.30 -9.54 6.43
C GLN A 411 6.74 -8.44 7.41
N LYS A 412 7.56 -8.78 8.39
CA LYS A 412 8.04 -7.82 9.40
C LYS A 412 8.72 -6.59 8.78
N SER A 413 9.50 -6.79 7.72
CA SER A 413 10.21 -5.71 7.03
C SER A 413 9.30 -4.65 6.38
N SER A 414 8.07 -4.98 6.04
CA SER A 414 7.11 -4.03 5.46
C SER A 414 6.37 -3.17 6.50
N TYR A 415 6.62 -3.43 7.78
CA TYR A 415 5.93 -2.74 8.89
C TYR A 415 6.86 -2.00 9.82
N LEU A 416 8.16 -2.05 9.60
CA LEU A 416 9.05 -1.17 10.33
C LEU A 416 8.76 0.27 9.95
N MET A 417 8.14 0.99 10.87
CA MET A 417 7.99 2.42 10.75
C MET A 417 9.37 3.06 10.79
N TYR A 418 9.79 3.64 9.68
CA TYR A 418 11.06 4.35 9.63
C TYR A 418 11.06 5.51 10.63
N PRO A 419 12.24 5.87 11.17
CA PRO A 419 12.37 7.08 11.96
C PRO A 419 11.86 8.29 11.17
N VAL A 420 10.88 9.01 11.71
CA VAL A 420 10.23 10.16 11.09
C VAL A 420 10.69 11.47 11.73
N ASN A 421 10.39 12.61 11.08
CA ASN A 421 10.73 13.94 11.57
C ASN A 421 12.22 14.11 11.89
N PRO A 422 13.13 13.78 10.97
CA PRO A 422 14.56 13.95 11.23
C PRO A 422 14.91 15.44 11.35
N VAL A 423 15.67 15.77 12.38
CA VAL A 423 16.23 17.11 12.59
C VAL A 423 17.73 16.96 12.79
N ALA A 424 18.53 17.69 12.02
CA ALA A 424 19.96 17.79 12.21
C ALA A 424 20.30 19.16 12.82
N GLU A 425 21.04 19.16 13.92
CA GLU A 425 21.53 20.34 14.64
C GLU A 425 23.06 20.30 14.70
N LEU A 426 23.72 21.35 14.23
CA LEU A 426 25.17 21.48 14.38
C LEU A 426 25.51 21.82 15.83
N LEU A 427 26.28 20.97 16.46
CA LEU A 427 26.83 21.21 17.80
C LEU A 427 28.11 22.06 17.74
N ASN A 428 28.90 21.91 16.68
CA ASN A 428 30.06 22.70 16.32
C ASN A 428 30.38 22.53 14.83
N SER A 429 31.52 23.07 14.35
CA SER A 429 31.88 23.03 12.92
C SER A 429 32.13 21.63 12.34
N THR A 430 32.27 20.60 13.16
CA THR A 430 32.59 19.22 12.75
C THR A 430 31.71 18.15 13.38
N THR A 431 30.68 18.55 14.14
CA THR A 431 29.81 17.62 14.85
C THR A 431 28.36 18.03 14.71
N ALA A 432 27.51 17.09 14.33
CA ALA A 432 26.06 17.24 14.27
C ALA A 432 25.33 16.26 15.18
N LYS A 433 24.26 16.70 15.81
CA LYS A 433 23.27 15.83 16.46
C LYS A 433 22.09 15.64 15.51
N ILE A 434 21.76 14.40 15.27
CA ILE A 434 20.58 14.02 14.51
C ILE A 434 19.55 13.48 15.50
N SER A 435 18.33 13.96 15.42
CA SER A 435 17.22 13.48 16.25
C SER A 435 16.03 13.11 15.36
N TRP A 436 15.23 12.15 15.78
CA TRP A 436 14.07 11.63 15.07
C TRP A 436 13.01 11.11 16.03
N THR A 437 11.82 10.82 15.52
CA THR A 437 10.80 10.06 16.23
C THR A 437 10.83 8.62 15.72
N ASN A 438 11.04 7.65 16.58
CA ASN A 438 10.91 6.23 16.24
C ASN A 438 9.49 5.78 16.61
N LEU A 439 8.69 5.46 15.59
CA LEU A 439 7.30 5.05 15.74
C LEU A 439 7.13 3.54 15.99
N ASP A 440 8.22 2.77 15.85
CA ASP A 440 8.19 1.31 15.96
C ASP A 440 9.41 0.76 16.76
N ALA A 441 9.67 1.43 17.88
CA ALA A 441 10.83 1.10 18.73
C ALA A 441 10.80 -0.35 19.28
N GLU A 442 9.61 -0.92 19.44
CA GLU A 442 9.42 -2.27 19.96
C GLU A 442 9.84 -3.36 18.96
N ASN A 443 9.71 -3.09 17.66
CA ASN A 443 10.04 -4.03 16.60
C ASN A 443 11.37 -3.72 15.90
N THR A 444 12.04 -2.65 16.30
CA THR A 444 13.32 -2.22 15.73
C THR A 444 14.47 -2.81 16.54
N GLU A 445 15.31 -3.65 15.92
CA GLU A 445 16.52 -4.18 16.58
C GLU A 445 17.61 -3.11 16.69
N TYR A 446 17.86 -2.39 15.57
CA TYR A 446 18.78 -1.26 15.54
C TYR A 446 18.41 -0.27 14.46
N ILE A 447 18.93 0.95 14.58
CA ILE A 447 18.77 1.99 13.56
C ILE A 447 20.15 2.26 12.93
N ILE A 448 20.21 2.16 11.60
CA ILE A 448 21.35 2.57 10.80
C ILE A 448 21.24 4.06 10.53
N VAL A 449 22.30 4.81 10.82
CA VAL A 449 22.47 6.19 10.39
C VAL A 449 23.37 6.20 9.17
N GLU A 450 22.88 6.76 8.07
CA GLU A 450 23.60 6.86 6.82
C GLU A 450 23.81 8.33 6.46
N GLN A 451 24.93 8.62 5.77
CA GLN A 451 25.35 9.96 5.36
C GLN A 451 25.61 10.02 3.85
N SER A 452 25.34 11.16 3.25
CA SER A 452 25.66 11.49 1.86
C SER A 452 26.07 12.94 1.71
N GLU A 453 26.93 13.25 0.75
CA GLU A 453 27.29 14.62 0.35
C GLU A 453 26.52 15.08 -0.90
N ASP A 454 25.93 14.16 -1.66
CA ASP A 454 25.25 14.44 -2.93
C ASP A 454 23.74 14.15 -2.90
N ASN A 455 23.21 13.71 -1.75
CA ASN A 455 21.83 13.23 -1.56
C ASN A 455 21.43 12.06 -2.49
N ARG A 456 22.40 11.32 -3.00
CA ARG A 456 22.18 10.20 -3.92
C ARG A 456 22.84 8.94 -3.42
N LYS A 457 24.13 9.01 -3.07
CA LYS A 457 24.89 7.86 -2.59
C LYS A 457 25.06 7.98 -1.09
N PHE A 458 24.35 7.14 -0.36
CA PHE A 458 24.42 7.07 1.09
C PHE A 458 25.34 5.92 1.54
N SER A 459 26.09 6.14 2.60
CA SER A 459 26.91 5.13 3.27
C SER A 459 26.60 5.10 4.75
N GLU A 460 26.58 3.89 5.31
CA GLU A 460 26.43 3.69 6.75
C GLU A 460 27.60 4.31 7.50
N ILE A 461 27.29 5.11 8.52
CA ILE A 461 28.30 5.73 9.40
C ILE A 461 28.17 5.28 10.85
N GLN A 462 26.97 4.85 11.28
CA GLN A 462 26.73 4.46 12.66
C GLN A 462 25.51 3.54 12.75
N ARG A 463 25.54 2.64 13.76
CA ARG A 463 24.36 1.90 14.24
C ARG A 463 24.07 2.28 15.67
N VAL A 464 22.81 2.51 15.99
CA VAL A 464 22.33 2.78 17.34
C VAL A 464 21.23 1.80 17.73
N ALA A 465 20.94 1.69 19.02
CA ALA A 465 19.89 0.79 19.52
C ALA A 465 18.54 1.11 18.88
N GLY A 466 17.69 0.08 18.67
CA GLY A 466 16.40 0.21 18.02
C GLY A 466 15.44 1.20 18.67
N ASN A 467 15.58 1.45 19.97
CA ASN A 467 14.80 2.44 20.71
C ASN A 467 15.45 3.85 20.76
N ALA A 468 16.58 4.06 20.09
CA ALA A 468 17.24 5.35 20.04
C ALA A 468 16.39 6.36 19.27
N VAL A 469 16.46 7.62 19.71
CA VAL A 469 15.80 8.77 19.05
C VAL A 469 16.80 9.86 18.69
N THR A 470 18.10 9.62 18.93
CA THR A 470 19.19 10.54 18.56
C THR A 470 20.46 9.78 18.25
N ALA A 471 21.30 10.39 17.39
CA ALA A 471 22.69 10.01 17.14
C ALA A 471 23.56 11.26 17.05
N THR A 472 24.82 11.13 17.43
CA THR A 472 25.83 12.20 17.22
C THR A 472 26.78 11.75 16.12
N VAL A 473 26.95 12.58 15.11
CA VAL A 473 27.89 12.36 13.99
C VAL A 473 29.05 13.30 14.17
N GLU A 474 30.25 12.76 14.27
CA GLU A 474 31.50 13.48 14.44
C GLU A 474 32.31 13.47 13.14
N ASP A 475 33.43 14.17 13.10
CA ASP A 475 34.38 14.24 11.99
C ASP A 475 33.79 14.77 10.66
N LEU A 476 32.76 15.62 10.73
CA LEU A 476 32.25 16.33 9.57
C LEU A 476 33.28 17.38 9.08
N THR A 477 33.35 17.58 7.78
CA THR A 477 34.17 18.65 7.19
C THR A 477 33.38 19.95 7.22
N ALA A 478 34.01 21.02 7.72
CA ALA A 478 33.39 22.35 7.74
C ALA A 478 33.08 22.81 6.30
N ASP A 479 31.99 23.55 6.13
CA ASP A 479 31.52 24.12 4.86
C ASP A 479 31.08 23.07 3.80
N VAL A 480 30.94 21.79 4.17
CA VAL A 480 30.35 20.74 3.33
C VAL A 480 28.89 20.53 3.71
N VAL A 481 28.01 20.38 2.70
CA VAL A 481 26.61 20.04 2.90
C VAL A 481 26.49 18.51 3.04
N TYR A 482 25.90 18.07 4.13
CA TYR A 482 25.63 16.66 4.39
C TYR A 482 24.14 16.38 4.44
N TYR A 483 23.76 15.22 3.93
CA TYR A 483 22.41 14.64 4.02
C TYR A 483 22.46 13.41 4.87
N PHE A 484 21.50 13.28 5.79
CA PHE A 484 21.40 12.13 6.68
C PHE A 484 20.05 11.43 6.50
N ARG A 485 20.07 10.12 6.60
CA ARG A 485 18.86 9.32 6.71
C ARG A 485 19.02 8.23 7.76
N MET A 486 17.91 7.82 8.37
CA MET A 486 17.85 6.73 9.33
C MET A 486 17.07 5.59 8.74
N LYS A 487 17.51 4.36 9.00
CA LYS A 487 16.92 3.13 8.50
C LYS A 487 16.73 2.19 9.67
N ALA A 488 15.49 1.88 10.02
CA ALA A 488 15.17 0.90 11.03
C ALA A 488 15.40 -0.52 10.47
N VAL A 489 15.90 -1.41 11.32
CA VAL A 489 16.16 -2.81 10.99
C VAL A 489 15.59 -3.68 12.12
N SER A 490 14.86 -4.76 11.76
CA SER A 490 14.29 -5.77 12.67
C SER A 490 15.13 -7.02 12.70
#